data_2a59d5cc5016e183241a9215744cd7f0
#
_entry.id   2a59d5cc5016e183241a9215744cd7f0
#
_cell.length_a   1.000
_cell.length_b   1.000
_cell.length_c   1.000
_cell.angle_alpha   90.00
_cell.angle_beta   90.00
_cell.angle_gamma   90.00
#
_symmetry.space_group_name_H-M   'P 1'
#
loop_
_entity.id
_entity.type
_entity.pdbx_description
1 polymer ?
#
loop_
_entity_poly.entity_id
_entity_poly.type
_entity_poly.pdbx_seq_one_letter_code
_entity_poly.pdbx_strand_id
1 'polypeptide(L)'
;TKTISKSMSIIKKTTLLLLIFILGFASLNAQEIKKIGKFKDWETIVVTDEVSKLCFAQSKPVLQSPKNNVREARLFISFRPIEKISDEVSITSGYEYNGQNAILAKSGKNKIKFDISKDNFAWIANNKIEKKMISVMKKGSRIMITSYNKSGSQTIDHYSLMGFTKAYNSAKKN
;
A
#
# COMPACT_ATOMS: atom_id res chain seq x y z
N THR A 1 -36.85 -53.85 17.50
CA THR A 1 -37.01 -52.76 16.50
C THR A 1 -37.10 -51.33 17.11
N LYS A 2 -37.60 -51.19 18.36
CA LYS A 2 -37.71 -49.88 19.05
C LYS A 2 -36.38 -49.32 19.57
N THR A 3 -35.40 -50.18 19.91
CA THR A 3 -34.08 -49.74 20.46
C THR A 3 -33.15 -49.10 19.42
N ILE A 4 -33.17 -49.58 18.18
CA ILE A 4 -32.33 -49.08 17.07
C ILE A 4 -32.77 -47.68 16.61
N SER A 5 -34.09 -47.42 16.60
CA SER A 5 -34.65 -46.11 16.21
C SER A 5 -34.29 -45.00 17.20
N LYS A 6 -34.20 -45.30 18.50
CA LYS A 6 -33.85 -44.30 19.53
C LYS A 6 -32.36 -43.93 19.51
N SER A 7 -31.49 -44.91 19.20
CA SER A 7 -30.05 -44.69 19.04
C SER A 7 -29.72 -43.78 17.82
N MET A 8 -30.36 -43.99 16.68
CA MET A 8 -30.18 -43.18 15.49
C MET A 8 -30.64 -41.72 15.67
N SER A 9 -31.67 -41.47 16.48
CA SER A 9 -32.14 -40.10 16.77
C SER A 9 -31.16 -39.33 17.66
N ILE A 10 -30.49 -39.98 18.60
CA ILE A 10 -29.49 -39.38 19.48
C ILE A 10 -28.21 -39.02 18.68
N ILE A 11 -27.76 -39.92 17.81
CA ILE A 11 -26.57 -39.68 16.95
C ILE A 11 -26.80 -38.51 16.01
N LYS A 12 -27.98 -38.40 15.39
CA LYS A 12 -28.31 -37.25 14.53
C LYS A 12 -28.35 -35.93 15.28
N LYS A 13 -28.81 -35.89 16.52
CA LYS A 13 -28.83 -34.66 17.35
C LYS A 13 -27.44 -34.26 17.82
N THR A 14 -26.58 -35.19 18.18
CA THR A 14 -25.19 -34.88 18.58
C THR A 14 -24.33 -34.43 17.40
N THR A 15 -24.51 -35.02 16.20
CA THR A 15 -23.80 -34.60 14.99
C THR A 15 -24.20 -33.17 14.55
N LEU A 16 -25.47 -32.82 14.69
CA LEU A 16 -25.97 -31.48 14.38
C LEU A 16 -25.44 -30.43 15.36
N LEU A 17 -25.33 -30.75 16.66
CA LEU A 17 -24.75 -29.86 17.67
C LEU A 17 -23.25 -29.66 17.45
N LEU A 18 -22.51 -30.67 17.03
CA LEU A 18 -21.09 -30.59 16.73
C LEU A 18 -20.83 -29.72 15.49
N LEU A 19 -21.70 -29.80 14.48
CA LEU A 19 -21.59 -28.99 13.26
C LEU A 19 -21.82 -27.49 13.54
N ILE A 20 -22.71 -27.15 14.47
CA ILE A 20 -22.97 -25.75 14.86
C ILE A 20 -21.79 -25.16 15.65
N PHE A 21 -21.07 -26.00 16.42
CA PHE A 21 -19.90 -25.57 17.20
C PHE A 21 -18.67 -25.32 16.33
N ILE A 22 -18.54 -25.97 15.16
CA ILE A 22 -17.43 -25.75 14.22
C ILE A 22 -17.61 -24.45 13.38
N LEU A 23 -18.86 -23.99 13.20
CA LEU A 23 -19.17 -22.75 12.47
C LEU A 23 -19.00 -21.46 13.31
N GLY A 24 -18.69 -21.57 14.60
CA GLY A 24 -18.59 -20.45 15.54
C GLY A 24 -17.22 -19.75 15.63
N PHE A 25 -16.17 -20.24 14.96
CA PHE A 25 -14.80 -19.71 15.09
C PHE A 25 -14.18 -19.21 13.78
N ALA A 26 -14.97 -18.67 12.87
CA ALA A 26 -14.43 -17.78 11.87
C ALA A 26 -14.27 -16.41 12.51
N SER A 27 -13.16 -16.17 13.21
CA SER A 27 -12.73 -14.83 13.56
C SER A 27 -12.49 -14.09 12.24
N LEU A 28 -13.44 -13.28 11.81
CA LEU A 28 -13.25 -12.29 10.78
C LEU A 28 -12.25 -11.27 11.35
N ASN A 29 -10.97 -11.43 11.03
CA ASN A 29 -9.96 -10.44 11.31
C ASN A 29 -10.35 -9.16 10.55
N ALA A 30 -11.08 -8.27 11.23
CA ALA A 30 -11.50 -7.00 10.67
C ALA A 30 -10.29 -6.07 10.62
N GLN A 31 -9.78 -5.84 9.40
CA GLN A 31 -8.78 -4.79 9.16
C GLN A 31 -9.45 -3.42 9.32
N GLU A 32 -8.97 -2.61 10.26
CA GLU A 32 -9.44 -1.24 10.45
C GLU A 32 -8.60 -0.27 9.59
N ILE A 33 -9.27 0.49 8.72
CA ILE A 33 -8.66 1.52 7.88
C ILE A 33 -9.13 2.88 8.38
N LYS A 34 -8.20 3.71 8.84
CA LYS A 34 -8.49 5.04 9.38
C LYS A 34 -7.75 6.11 8.61
N LYS A 35 -8.51 7.05 8.02
CA LYS A 35 -7.94 8.28 7.45
C LYS A 35 -7.66 9.27 8.58
N ILE A 36 -6.39 9.58 8.82
CA ILE A 36 -5.94 10.47 9.89
C ILE A 36 -6.10 11.93 9.49
N GLY A 37 -5.80 12.26 8.22
CA GLY A 37 -5.93 13.62 7.72
C GLY A 37 -5.61 13.77 6.24
N LYS A 38 -6.09 14.88 5.67
CA LYS A 38 -5.74 15.34 4.32
C LYS A 38 -4.98 16.65 4.42
N PHE A 39 -3.84 16.73 3.74
CA PHE A 39 -2.90 17.85 3.76
C PHE A 39 -2.65 18.27 2.31
N LYS A 40 -3.53 19.10 1.75
CA LYS A 40 -3.53 19.50 0.33
C LYS A 40 -3.57 18.27 -0.58
N ASP A 41 -2.50 17.99 -1.33
CA ASP A 41 -2.43 16.88 -2.30
C ASP A 41 -1.99 15.54 -1.67
N TRP A 42 -1.77 15.52 -0.36
CA TRP A 42 -1.36 14.35 0.40
C TRP A 42 -2.38 13.99 1.47
N GLU A 43 -2.43 12.71 1.82
CA GLU A 43 -3.24 12.22 2.94
C GLU A 43 -2.47 11.19 3.75
N THR A 44 -2.84 11.06 5.03
CA THR A 44 -2.31 10.06 5.95
C THR A 44 -3.37 9.05 6.29
N ILE A 45 -3.02 7.77 6.16
CA ILE A 45 -3.88 6.62 6.44
C ILE A 45 -3.15 5.69 7.40
N VAL A 46 -3.90 5.12 8.34
CA VAL A 46 -3.45 4.04 9.22
C VAL A 46 -4.32 2.83 8.96
N VAL A 47 -3.68 1.70 8.79
CA VAL A 47 -4.31 0.39 8.65
C VAL A 47 -3.82 -0.47 9.80
N THR A 48 -4.74 -0.99 10.60
CA THR A 48 -4.46 -1.87 11.73
C THR A 48 -5.23 -3.17 11.64
N ASP A 49 -4.62 -4.25 12.03
CA ASP A 49 -5.25 -5.51 12.34
C ASP A 49 -4.68 -6.04 13.67
N GLU A 50 -5.02 -7.29 14.04
CA GLU A 50 -4.61 -7.88 15.33
C GLU A 50 -3.09 -7.98 15.51
N VAL A 51 -2.32 -8.07 14.43
CA VAL A 51 -0.88 -8.39 14.44
C VAL A 51 -0.02 -7.36 13.70
N SER A 52 -0.64 -6.43 12.96
CA SER A 52 0.09 -5.46 12.15
C SER A 52 -0.44 -4.05 12.28
N LYS A 53 0.44 -3.09 12.05
CA LYS A 53 0.10 -1.68 11.93
C LYS A 53 0.90 -1.07 10.79
N LEU A 54 0.20 -0.51 9.81
CA LEU A 54 0.77 0.21 8.68
C LEU A 54 0.29 1.66 8.70
N CYS A 55 1.22 2.60 8.81
CA CYS A 55 0.94 4.03 8.69
C CYS A 55 1.58 4.54 7.42
N PHE A 56 0.88 5.29 6.59
CA PHE A 56 1.48 5.83 5.37
C PHE A 56 0.92 7.19 4.97
N ALA A 57 1.78 7.99 4.36
CA ALA A 57 1.41 9.17 3.59
C ALA A 57 1.31 8.77 2.12
N GLN A 58 0.25 9.19 1.43
CA GLN A 58 0.07 8.92 0.00
C GLN A 58 -0.40 10.14 -0.77
N SER A 59 -0.11 10.13 -2.07
CA SER A 59 -0.64 11.09 -3.04
C SER A 59 -0.96 10.43 -4.36
N LYS A 60 -1.93 11.00 -5.08
CA LYS A 60 -2.22 10.71 -6.49
C LYS A 60 -1.47 11.71 -7.38
N PRO A 61 -1.10 11.32 -8.61
CA PRO A 61 -0.53 12.27 -9.54
C PRO A 61 -1.54 13.37 -9.90
N VAL A 62 -1.05 14.60 -10.01
CA VAL A 62 -1.83 15.75 -10.49
C VAL A 62 -1.87 15.85 -12.01
N LEU A 63 -0.97 15.14 -12.68
CA LEU A 63 -0.90 15.03 -14.12
C LEU A 63 -0.32 13.66 -14.49
N GLN A 64 -0.94 12.99 -15.46
CA GLN A 64 -0.49 11.72 -16.01
C GLN A 64 -0.25 11.82 -17.51
N SER A 65 0.78 11.16 -18.01
CA SER A 65 1.07 11.03 -19.43
C SER A 65 1.19 9.54 -19.81
N PRO A 66 0.54 9.08 -20.90
CA PRO A 66 -0.36 9.84 -21.77
C PRO A 66 -1.67 10.21 -21.09
N LYS A 67 -2.23 11.37 -21.45
CA LYS A 67 -3.43 11.96 -20.80
C LYS A 67 -4.71 11.13 -20.98
N ASN A 68 -4.80 10.39 -22.09
CA ASN A 68 -5.95 9.53 -22.42
C ASN A 68 -5.93 8.18 -21.69
N ASN A 69 -4.93 7.92 -20.87
CA ASN A 69 -4.78 6.69 -20.09
C ASN A 69 -4.67 7.04 -18.60
N VAL A 70 -5.83 7.29 -17.98
CA VAL A 70 -5.90 7.54 -16.52
C VAL A 70 -5.68 6.24 -15.77
N ARG A 71 -4.72 6.25 -14.84
CA ARG A 71 -4.27 5.08 -14.09
C ARG A 71 -4.37 5.30 -12.59
N GLU A 72 -4.55 4.23 -11.84
CA GLU A 72 -4.56 4.25 -10.36
C GLU A 72 -3.12 4.31 -9.79
N ALA A 73 -2.37 5.34 -10.21
CA ALA A 73 -1.02 5.58 -9.73
C ALA A 73 -1.03 6.22 -8.33
N ARG A 74 -0.04 5.85 -7.51
CA ARG A 74 0.15 6.35 -6.13
C ARG A 74 1.63 6.41 -5.80
N LEU A 75 1.99 7.40 -4.99
CA LEU A 75 3.29 7.50 -4.32
C LEU A 75 3.06 7.42 -2.81
N PHE A 76 3.84 6.56 -2.13
CA PHE A 76 3.69 6.26 -0.71
C PHE A 76 4.99 6.49 0.05
N ILE A 77 4.87 6.92 1.31
CA ILE A 77 5.91 6.80 2.33
C ILE A 77 5.30 6.05 3.50
N SER A 78 5.84 4.87 3.79
CA SER A 78 5.24 3.92 4.74
C SER A 78 6.09 3.72 5.99
N PHE A 79 5.39 3.42 7.09
CA PHE A 79 5.93 3.09 8.41
C PHE A 79 5.23 1.84 8.91
N ARG A 80 5.98 0.83 9.28
CA ARG A 80 5.49 -0.39 9.91
C ARG A 80 6.20 -0.57 11.26
N PRO A 81 5.72 0.07 12.34
CA PRO A 81 6.42 0.13 13.62
C PRO A 81 6.66 -1.24 14.26
N ILE A 82 5.72 -2.17 14.13
CA ILE A 82 5.86 -3.54 14.65
C ILE A 82 7.03 -4.28 13.96
N GLU A 83 7.21 -4.09 12.66
CA GLU A 83 8.30 -4.65 11.86
C GLU A 83 9.59 -3.82 11.93
N LYS A 84 9.60 -2.69 12.65
CA LYS A 84 10.70 -1.72 12.74
C LYS A 84 11.11 -1.15 11.37
N ILE A 85 10.15 -1.04 10.44
CA ILE A 85 10.36 -0.43 9.12
C ILE A 85 9.88 1.02 9.18
N SER A 86 10.74 1.93 8.71
CA SER A 86 10.43 3.36 8.62
C SER A 86 10.97 3.95 7.32
N ASP A 87 10.31 5.01 6.85
CA ASP A 87 10.74 5.78 5.69
C ASP A 87 10.73 4.97 4.36
N GLU A 88 9.96 3.87 4.28
CA GLU A 88 9.87 3.06 3.07
C GLU A 88 9.16 3.83 1.96
N VAL A 89 9.86 4.03 0.85
CA VAL A 89 9.35 4.72 -0.33
C VAL A 89 8.91 3.72 -1.38
N SER A 90 7.63 3.76 -1.74
CA SER A 90 7.08 2.88 -2.77
C SER A 90 6.14 3.62 -3.72
N ILE A 91 5.98 3.07 -4.90
CA ILE A 91 5.06 3.57 -5.93
C ILE A 91 4.26 2.44 -6.56
N THR A 92 3.09 2.80 -7.08
CA THR A 92 2.41 2.06 -8.13
C THR A 92 2.07 3.01 -9.27
N SER A 93 2.23 2.56 -10.51
CA SER A 93 1.82 3.31 -11.71
C SER A 93 0.49 2.82 -12.27
N GLY A 94 -0.20 1.91 -11.52
CA GLY A 94 -1.47 1.33 -11.92
C GLY A 94 -1.36 0.20 -12.95
N TYR A 95 -0.16 -0.40 -13.09
CA TYR A 95 0.11 -1.53 -13.98
C TYR A 95 1.34 -2.32 -13.52
N GLU A 96 1.52 -3.52 -14.06
CA GLU A 96 2.70 -4.35 -13.83
C GLU A 96 3.89 -3.82 -14.64
N TYR A 97 5.03 -3.64 -13.97
CA TYR A 97 6.27 -3.15 -14.57
C TYR A 97 6.96 -4.22 -15.41
N ASN A 98 7.68 -3.82 -16.46
CA ASN A 98 8.39 -4.76 -17.35
C ASN A 98 9.71 -5.31 -16.80
N GLY A 99 10.24 -4.72 -15.73
CA GLY A 99 11.50 -5.14 -15.11
C GLY A 99 12.79 -4.83 -15.91
N GLN A 100 12.68 -4.42 -17.16
CA GLN A 100 13.83 -4.13 -18.05
C GLN A 100 14.22 -2.65 -18.03
N ASN A 101 13.25 -1.77 -17.94
CA ASN A 101 13.44 -0.33 -17.96
C ASN A 101 13.52 0.22 -16.54
N ALA A 102 14.43 1.19 -16.34
CA ALA A 102 14.58 1.85 -15.05
C ALA A 102 13.36 2.70 -14.71
N ILE A 103 12.86 2.56 -13.48
CA ILE A 103 11.84 3.44 -12.91
C ILE A 103 12.57 4.58 -12.20
N LEU A 104 12.25 5.83 -12.56
CA LEU A 104 13.03 7.00 -12.14
C LEU A 104 12.13 8.09 -11.56
N ALA A 105 12.51 8.58 -10.37
CA ALA A 105 11.98 9.81 -9.80
C ALA A 105 12.90 10.99 -10.13
N LYS A 106 12.33 12.11 -10.56
CA LYS A 106 13.07 13.36 -10.83
C LYS A 106 12.39 14.55 -10.14
N SER A 107 13.18 15.31 -9.38
CA SER A 107 12.75 16.59 -8.78
C SER A 107 13.92 17.59 -8.89
N GLY A 108 13.75 18.64 -9.69
CA GLY A 108 14.84 19.53 -10.07
C GLY A 108 16.00 18.75 -10.72
N LYS A 109 17.20 18.92 -10.18
CA LYS A 109 18.42 18.19 -10.61
C LYS A 109 18.56 16.80 -9.99
N ASN A 110 17.77 16.46 -8.99
CA ASN A 110 17.84 15.16 -8.31
C ASN A 110 17.16 14.10 -9.15
N LYS A 111 17.84 12.95 -9.30
CA LYS A 111 17.36 11.76 -9.99
C LYS A 111 17.60 10.56 -9.09
N ILE A 112 16.56 9.79 -8.83
CA ILE A 112 16.57 8.65 -7.91
C ILE A 112 15.90 7.47 -8.62
N LYS A 113 16.51 6.28 -8.52
CA LYS A 113 16.03 5.05 -9.13
C LYS A 113 15.25 4.22 -8.09
N PHE A 114 14.12 3.64 -8.53
CA PHE A 114 13.48 2.51 -7.87
C PHE A 114 14.09 1.23 -8.43
N ASP A 115 14.75 0.46 -7.61
CA ASP A 115 15.61 -0.66 -8.01
C ASP A 115 15.00 -2.02 -7.71
N ILE A 116 13.86 -2.06 -7.02
CA ILE A 116 13.07 -3.27 -6.81
C ILE A 116 11.70 -3.05 -7.44
N SER A 117 11.23 -3.99 -8.26
CA SER A 117 9.84 -4.01 -8.72
C SER A 117 9.28 -5.42 -8.63
N LYS A 118 8.04 -5.52 -8.16
CA LYS A 118 7.28 -6.76 -8.09
C LYS A 118 5.81 -6.43 -8.32
N ASP A 119 5.19 -7.16 -9.23
CA ASP A 119 3.81 -6.95 -9.63
C ASP A 119 3.60 -5.47 -10.06
N ASN A 120 2.68 -4.78 -9.41
CA ASN A 120 2.33 -3.39 -9.69
C ASN A 120 3.06 -2.37 -8.82
N PHE A 121 4.02 -2.80 -7.99
CA PHE A 121 4.74 -1.93 -7.06
C PHE A 121 6.23 -1.86 -7.34
N ALA A 122 6.84 -0.73 -6.99
CA ALA A 122 8.28 -0.56 -7.01
C ALA A 122 8.77 0.16 -5.74
N TRP A 123 9.98 -0.18 -5.30
CA TRP A 123 10.61 0.30 -4.07
C TRP A 123 12.04 0.74 -4.31
N ILE A 124 12.55 1.50 -3.36
CA ILE A 124 13.97 1.82 -3.22
C ILE A 124 14.57 0.85 -2.21
N ALA A 125 15.59 0.07 -2.61
CA ALA A 125 16.20 -0.95 -1.74
C ALA A 125 17.10 -0.36 -0.64
N ASN A 126 17.64 0.85 -0.84
CA ASN A 126 18.65 1.43 0.03
C ASN A 126 18.06 2.54 0.92
N ASN A 127 18.08 2.34 2.24
CA ASN A 127 17.53 3.28 3.21
C ASN A 127 18.16 4.69 3.15
N LYS A 128 19.43 4.83 2.75
CA LYS A 128 20.07 6.15 2.58
C LYS A 128 19.47 6.88 1.37
N ILE A 129 19.15 6.14 0.31
CA ILE A 129 18.51 6.69 -0.89
C ILE A 129 17.06 7.07 -0.61
N GLU A 130 16.32 6.26 0.18
CA GLU A 130 14.97 6.62 0.65
C GLU A 130 14.98 7.93 1.45
N LYS A 131 15.86 8.05 2.43
CA LYS A 131 16.04 9.29 3.21
C LYS A 131 16.40 10.49 2.32
N LYS A 132 17.27 10.28 1.31
CA LYS A 132 17.59 11.30 0.31
C LYS A 132 16.36 11.73 -0.47
N MET A 133 15.54 10.78 -0.95
CA MET A 133 14.31 11.06 -1.66
C MET A 133 13.32 11.86 -0.79
N ILE A 134 13.11 11.45 0.45
CA ILE A 134 12.25 12.16 1.41
C ILE A 134 12.76 13.59 1.65
N SER A 135 14.08 13.78 1.79
CA SER A 135 14.67 15.11 1.92
C SER A 135 14.43 15.99 0.68
N VAL A 136 14.56 15.43 -0.52
CA VAL A 136 14.25 16.10 -1.78
C VAL A 136 12.77 16.47 -1.85
N MET A 137 11.87 15.55 -1.46
CA MET A 137 10.43 15.79 -1.46
C MET A 137 10.01 16.88 -0.47
N LYS A 138 10.64 16.96 0.72
CA LYS A 138 10.36 18.01 1.71
C LYS A 138 10.73 19.42 1.22
N LYS A 139 11.72 19.53 0.34
CA LYS A 139 12.24 20.81 -0.19
C LYS A 139 11.67 21.18 -1.56
N GLY A 140 11.11 20.21 -2.27
CA GLY A 140 10.61 20.40 -3.62
C GLY A 140 9.15 20.83 -3.67
N SER A 141 8.70 21.26 -4.84
CA SER A 141 7.29 21.54 -5.13
C SER A 141 6.61 20.45 -5.95
N ARG A 142 7.40 19.68 -6.71
CA ARG A 142 6.92 18.61 -7.60
C ARG A 142 7.96 17.50 -7.74
N ILE A 143 7.47 16.28 -7.91
CA ILE A 143 8.28 15.14 -8.32
C ILE A 143 7.62 14.42 -9.51
N MET A 144 8.44 14.00 -10.45
CA MET A 144 8.02 13.31 -11.66
C MET A 144 8.52 11.86 -11.61
N ILE A 145 7.63 10.91 -11.84
CA ILE A 145 7.98 9.48 -11.91
C ILE A 145 7.84 9.02 -13.35
N THR A 146 8.92 8.49 -13.91
CA THR A 146 8.92 7.84 -15.23
C THR A 146 9.00 6.34 -15.02
N SER A 147 8.08 5.60 -15.61
CA SER A 147 8.01 4.14 -15.53
C SER A 147 7.54 3.51 -16.85
N TYR A 148 7.61 2.19 -16.94
CA TYR A 148 7.32 1.45 -18.15
C TYR A 148 6.47 0.23 -17.81
N ASN A 149 5.36 0.07 -18.55
CA ASN A 149 4.48 -1.08 -18.41
C ASN A 149 5.10 -2.34 -19.01
N LYS A 150 4.42 -3.48 -18.86
CA LYS A 150 4.88 -4.80 -19.33
C LYS A 150 5.19 -4.84 -20.82
N SER A 151 4.48 -4.06 -21.65
CA SER A 151 4.75 -3.94 -23.11
C SER A 151 5.90 -2.99 -23.45
N GLY A 152 6.52 -2.31 -22.47
CA GLY A 152 7.59 -1.35 -22.67
C GLY A 152 7.11 0.09 -22.94
N SER A 153 5.80 0.36 -22.87
CA SER A 153 5.27 1.71 -23.06
C SER A 153 5.59 2.59 -21.85
N GLN A 154 6.14 3.77 -22.12
CA GLN A 154 6.50 4.76 -21.11
C GLN A 154 5.27 5.49 -20.58
N THR A 155 5.27 5.73 -19.26
CA THR A 155 4.35 6.67 -18.62
C THR A 155 5.11 7.66 -17.74
N ILE A 156 4.50 8.82 -17.53
CA ILE A 156 5.05 9.86 -16.66
C ILE A 156 3.95 10.35 -15.73
N ASP A 157 4.19 10.27 -14.42
CA ASP A 157 3.29 10.72 -13.37
C ASP A 157 3.91 11.90 -12.63
N HIS A 158 3.21 13.04 -12.59
CA HIS A 158 3.62 14.22 -11.85
C HIS A 158 2.86 14.30 -10.54
N TYR A 159 3.59 14.32 -9.44
CA TYR A 159 3.03 14.48 -8.09
C TYR A 159 3.35 15.87 -7.56
N SER A 160 2.34 16.54 -7.03
CA SER A 160 2.53 17.73 -6.20
C SER A 160 3.14 17.34 -4.85
N LEU A 161 4.07 18.13 -4.35
CA LEU A 161 4.65 17.97 -3.01
C LEU A 161 4.03 18.90 -1.97
N MET A 162 2.95 19.62 -2.34
CA MET A 162 2.19 20.47 -1.44
C MET A 162 1.47 19.64 -0.38
N GLY A 163 1.84 19.86 0.88
CA GLY A 163 1.32 19.10 2.02
C GLY A 163 2.11 17.86 2.39
N PHE A 164 3.11 17.45 1.59
CA PHE A 164 3.92 16.27 1.82
C PHE A 164 4.51 16.20 3.23
N THR A 165 5.22 17.26 3.67
CA THR A 165 5.90 17.28 4.99
C THR A 165 4.91 17.08 6.14
N LYS A 166 3.70 17.66 6.06
CA LYS A 166 2.67 17.48 7.08
C LYS A 166 2.13 16.05 7.09
N ALA A 167 1.83 15.48 5.92
CA ALA A 167 1.36 14.11 5.79
C ALA A 167 2.43 13.09 6.27
N TYR A 168 3.68 13.28 5.88
CA TYR A 168 4.82 12.48 6.33
C TYR A 168 4.95 12.49 7.86
N ASN A 169 4.95 13.67 8.48
CA ASN A 169 5.06 13.78 9.94
C ASN A 169 3.85 13.15 10.65
N SER A 170 2.66 13.28 10.08
CA SER A 170 1.46 12.63 10.58
C SER A 170 1.57 11.10 10.51
N ALA A 171 2.02 10.53 9.39
CA ALA A 171 2.21 9.09 9.25
C ALA A 171 3.29 8.55 10.20
N LYS A 172 4.41 9.28 10.33
CA LYS A 172 5.52 8.90 11.21
C LYS A 172 5.16 8.90 12.71
N LYS A 173 4.23 9.77 13.12
CA LYS A 173 3.80 9.91 14.52
C LYS A 173 2.82 8.82 14.95
N ASN A 174 2.03 8.29 14.03
CA ASN A 174 1.01 7.28 14.32
C ASN A 174 1.59 5.86 14.34
#